data_67823079799c10682e41bbfb11dcb69b
#
_entry.id   67823079799c10682e41bbfb11dcb69b
#
_cell.length_a   1.000
_cell.length_b   1.000
_cell.length_c   1.000
_cell.angle_alpha   90.00
_cell.angle_beta   90.00
_cell.angle_gamma   90.00
#
_symmetry.space_group_name_H-M   'P 1'
#
loop_
_entity.id
_entity.type
_entity.pdbx_description
1 polymer ?
#
loop_
_entity_poly.entity_id
_entity_poly.type
_entity_poly.pdbx_seq_one_letter_code
_entity_poly.pdbx_strand_id
1 'polypeptide(L)'
;MGHEFTLRGIVCERQKEINLRYKGKEIGRHRIDFLVENEVIVELKAVEAMNKIYEAQLLTYLKAMGKRVGLLINFNVERLKDGIKRLII
;
A
#
# COMPACT_ATOMS: atom_id res chain seq x y z
N MET A 1 -3.55 8.48 -11.06
CA MET A 1 -4.34 7.97 -9.91
C MET A 1 -4.55 9.05 -8.85
N GLY A 2 -3.50 9.63 -8.25
CA GLY A 2 -3.66 10.63 -7.19
C GLY A 2 -4.44 11.87 -7.62
N HIS A 3 -4.18 12.37 -8.82
CA HIS A 3 -4.89 13.54 -9.35
C HIS A 3 -6.39 13.27 -9.50
N GLU A 4 -6.75 12.09 -9.99
CA GLU A 4 -8.15 11.73 -10.17
C GLU A 4 -8.89 11.60 -8.85
N PHE A 5 -8.24 11.02 -7.83
CA PHE A 5 -8.82 10.97 -6.49
C PHE A 5 -9.09 12.37 -5.96
N THR A 6 -8.13 13.29 -6.14
CA THR A 6 -8.30 14.68 -5.72
C THR A 6 -9.48 15.34 -6.40
N LEU A 7 -9.65 15.14 -7.70
CA LEU A 7 -10.77 15.71 -8.46
C LEU A 7 -12.13 15.21 -7.97
N ARG A 8 -12.18 13.99 -7.44
CA ARG A 8 -13.41 13.39 -6.92
C ARG A 8 -13.62 13.66 -5.42
N GLY A 9 -12.80 14.51 -4.84
CA GLY A 9 -12.90 14.82 -3.42
C GLY A 9 -12.31 13.76 -2.50
N ILE A 10 -11.59 12.79 -3.04
CA ILE A 10 -10.91 11.76 -2.26
C ILE A 10 -9.51 12.23 -1.93
N VAL A 11 -9.18 12.28 -0.64
CA VAL A 11 -7.84 12.68 -0.18
C VAL A 11 -6.88 11.53 -0.40
N CYS A 12 -5.78 11.79 -1.11
CA CYS A 12 -4.78 10.79 -1.42
C CYS A 12 -3.38 11.38 -1.29
N GLU A 13 -2.57 10.81 -0.40
CA GLU A 13 -1.16 11.15 -0.26
C GLU A 13 -0.34 10.19 -1.10
N ARG A 14 0.49 10.73 -1.98
CA ARG A 14 1.34 9.94 -2.87
C ARG A 14 2.76 9.87 -2.31
N GLN A 15 3.41 8.72 -2.47
CA GLN A 15 4.82 8.55 -2.13
C GLN A 15 5.13 8.97 -0.69
N LYS A 16 4.25 8.59 0.23
CA LYS A 16 4.37 8.97 1.63
C LYS A 16 5.53 8.21 2.28
N GLU A 17 6.45 8.93 2.91
CA GLU A 17 7.52 8.32 3.68
C GLU A 17 7.01 7.91 5.06
N ILE A 18 7.44 6.73 5.49
CA ILE A 18 7.14 6.22 6.82
C ILE A 18 8.41 5.69 7.46
N ASN A 19 8.47 5.77 8.79
CA ASN A 19 9.55 5.17 9.56
C ASN A 19 9.05 3.85 10.12
N LEU A 20 9.70 2.76 9.74
CA LEU A 20 9.34 1.44 10.25
C LEU A 20 10.02 1.19 11.58
N ARG A 21 9.26 0.67 12.53
CA ARG A 21 9.75 0.25 13.82
C ARG A 21 9.35 -1.19 14.09
N TYR A 22 10.26 -1.93 14.69
CA TYR A 22 10.01 -3.29 15.10
C TYR A 22 10.50 -3.46 16.53
N LYS A 23 9.60 -3.84 17.44
CA LYS A 23 9.90 -3.97 18.88
C LYS A 23 10.55 -2.71 19.46
N GLY A 24 10.01 -1.54 19.08
CA GLY A 24 10.52 -0.25 19.55
C GLY A 24 11.80 0.23 18.89
N LYS A 25 12.36 -0.55 17.97
CA LYS A 25 13.59 -0.22 17.29
C LYS A 25 13.28 0.27 15.86
N GLU A 26 13.85 1.40 15.48
CA GLU A 26 13.69 1.91 14.13
C GLU A 26 14.52 1.07 13.15
N ILE A 27 13.88 0.53 12.13
CA ILE A 27 14.53 -0.33 11.14
C ILE A 27 14.67 0.32 9.77
N GLY A 28 14.26 1.57 9.62
CA GLY A 28 14.51 2.33 8.41
C GLY A 28 13.33 3.14 7.93
N ARG A 29 13.59 3.91 6.87
CA ARG A 29 12.57 4.67 6.16
C ARG A 29 12.10 3.87 4.97
N HIS A 30 10.80 3.86 4.76
CA HIS A 30 10.18 3.26 3.60
C HIS A 30 9.20 4.24 2.99
N ARG A 31 8.83 4.01 1.74
CA ARG A 31 7.90 4.86 1.03
C ARG A 31 6.74 4.01 0.55
N ILE A 32 5.54 4.38 0.93
CA ILE A 32 4.33 3.75 0.41
C ILE A 32 3.86 4.52 -0.82
N ASP A 33 3.24 3.83 -1.77
CA ASP A 33 2.82 4.46 -3.01
C ASP A 33 1.67 5.43 -2.79
N PHE A 34 0.62 5.00 -2.09
CA PHE A 34 -0.52 5.85 -1.77
C PHE A 34 -1.07 5.56 -0.39
N LEU A 35 -1.52 6.62 0.26
CA LEU A 35 -2.36 6.52 1.45
C LEU A 35 -3.67 7.24 1.12
N VAL A 36 -4.76 6.49 0.99
CA VAL A 36 -6.06 6.99 0.56
C VAL A 36 -6.95 7.25 1.76
N GLU A 37 -7.48 8.45 1.85
CA GLU A 37 -8.36 8.90 2.94
C GLU A 37 -7.75 8.69 4.34
N ASN A 38 -6.42 8.69 4.42
CA ASN A 38 -5.68 8.43 5.66
C ASN A 38 -6.03 7.06 6.30
N GLU A 39 -6.60 6.14 5.53
CA GLU A 39 -7.06 4.84 6.04
C GLU A 39 -6.55 3.64 5.26
N VAL A 40 -6.38 3.76 3.95
CA VAL A 40 -6.04 2.63 3.09
C VAL A 40 -4.67 2.82 2.47
N ILE A 41 -3.77 1.88 2.74
CA ILE A 41 -2.46 1.86 2.08
C ILE A 41 -2.59 1.11 0.76
N VAL A 42 -2.14 1.74 -0.33
CA VAL A 42 -2.16 1.13 -1.66
C VAL A 42 -0.73 0.98 -2.16
N GLU A 43 -0.37 -0.25 -2.51
CA GLU A 43 0.93 -0.58 -3.10
C GLU A 43 0.75 -1.08 -4.52
N LEU A 44 1.52 -0.51 -5.45
CA LEU A 44 1.47 -0.86 -6.86
C LEU A 44 2.63 -1.76 -7.21
N LYS A 45 2.36 -2.81 -7.98
CA LYS A 45 3.36 -3.76 -8.44
C LYS A 45 3.17 -4.02 -9.93
N ALA A 46 4.25 -4.40 -10.60
CA ALA A 46 4.21 -4.86 -11.99
C ALA A 46 5.11 -6.09 -12.07
N VAL A 47 4.60 -7.22 -11.58
CA VAL A 47 5.37 -8.46 -11.42
C VAL A 47 4.64 -9.62 -12.11
N GLU A 48 5.42 -10.62 -12.55
CA GLU A 48 4.84 -11.79 -13.24
C GLU A 48 3.97 -12.63 -12.30
N ALA A 49 4.36 -12.72 -11.04
CA ALA A 49 3.60 -13.46 -10.04
C ALA A 49 3.60 -12.70 -8.71
N MET A 50 2.44 -12.66 -8.06
CA MET A 50 2.33 -12.02 -6.76
C MET A 50 2.95 -12.94 -5.70
N ASN A 51 4.04 -12.50 -5.08
CA ASN A 51 4.77 -13.24 -4.07
C ASN A 51 4.27 -12.87 -2.67
N LYS A 52 4.28 -13.83 -1.77
CA LYS A 52 3.88 -13.59 -0.37
C LYS A 52 4.72 -12.53 0.33
N ILE A 53 5.93 -12.28 -0.14
CA ILE A 53 6.77 -11.23 0.44
C ILE A 53 6.13 -9.83 0.28
N TYR A 54 5.38 -9.60 -0.80
CA TYR A 54 4.68 -8.33 -1.01
C TYR A 54 3.53 -8.17 -0.03
N GLU A 55 2.84 -9.25 0.29
CA GLU A 55 1.77 -9.23 1.29
C GLU A 55 2.36 -8.96 2.67
N ALA A 56 3.46 -9.63 3.00
CA ALA A 56 4.15 -9.43 4.28
C ALA A 56 4.62 -7.99 4.42
N GLN A 57 5.14 -7.41 3.34
CA GLN A 57 5.58 -6.01 3.34
C GLN A 57 4.41 -5.05 3.61
N LEU A 58 3.28 -5.26 2.95
CA LEU A 58 2.10 -4.43 3.16
C LEU A 58 1.57 -4.58 4.59
N LEU A 59 1.54 -5.79 5.11
CA LEU A 59 1.13 -6.02 6.51
C LEU A 59 2.04 -5.28 7.48
N THR A 60 3.35 -5.25 7.20
CA THR A 60 4.31 -4.50 8.02
C THR A 60 3.99 -3.01 8.00
N TYR A 61 3.69 -2.46 6.82
CA TYR A 61 3.32 -1.05 6.70
C TYR A 61 2.02 -0.74 7.43
N LEU A 62 1.02 -1.60 7.32
CA LEU A 62 -0.25 -1.42 8.01
C LEU A 62 -0.06 -1.36 9.53
N LYS A 63 0.74 -2.28 10.07
CA LYS A 63 1.04 -2.31 11.49
C LYS A 63 1.83 -1.09 11.93
N ALA A 64 2.84 -0.69 11.16
CA ALA A 64 3.68 0.46 11.48
C ALA A 64 2.90 1.76 11.49
N MET A 65 1.90 1.90 10.63
CA MET A 65 1.10 3.11 10.50
C MET A 65 -0.21 3.05 11.31
N GLY A 66 -0.51 1.93 11.93
CA GLY A 66 -1.77 1.76 12.66
C GLY A 66 -2.98 1.76 11.73
N LYS A 67 -2.82 1.28 10.50
CA LYS A 67 -3.90 1.18 9.53
C LYS A 67 -4.37 -0.26 9.43
N ARG A 68 -5.62 -0.45 9.01
CA ARG A 68 -6.25 -1.77 9.00
C ARG A 68 -6.43 -2.37 7.63
N VAL A 69 -6.48 -1.55 6.58
CA VAL A 69 -6.79 -2.00 5.23
C VAL A 69 -5.69 -1.61 4.27
N GLY A 70 -5.26 -2.56 3.45
CA GLY A 70 -4.29 -2.33 2.39
C GLY A 70 -4.71 -3.01 1.10
N LEU A 71 -4.28 -2.45 -0.01
CA LEU A 71 -4.48 -3.00 -1.34
C LEU A 71 -3.14 -3.19 -2.02
N LEU A 72 -2.93 -4.41 -2.54
CA LEU A 72 -1.86 -4.68 -3.49
C LEU A 72 -2.48 -4.71 -4.88
N ILE A 73 -1.97 -3.91 -5.78
CA ILE A 73 -2.47 -3.84 -7.15
C ILE A 73 -1.33 -4.19 -8.09
N ASN A 74 -1.47 -5.33 -8.79
CA ASN A 74 -0.52 -5.76 -9.79
C ASN A 74 -1.05 -5.42 -11.18
N PHE A 75 -0.34 -4.55 -11.89
CA PHE A 75 -0.72 -4.13 -13.24
C PHE A 75 -0.29 -5.10 -14.34
N ASN A 76 0.55 -6.08 -14.03
CA ASN A 76 1.03 -7.06 -15.00
C ASN A 76 0.06 -8.24 -15.11
N VAL A 77 -1.21 -7.93 -15.42
CA VAL A 77 -2.29 -8.91 -15.59
C VAL A 77 -3.17 -8.44 -16.75
N GLU A 78 -3.89 -9.37 -17.39
CA GLU A 78 -4.78 -9.01 -18.49
C GLU A 78 -5.95 -8.16 -18.05
N ARG A 79 -6.51 -8.46 -16.86
CA ARG A 79 -7.61 -7.70 -16.28
C ARG A 79 -7.21 -7.21 -14.90
N LEU A 80 -7.37 -5.93 -14.66
CA LEU A 80 -6.93 -5.31 -13.40
C LEU A 80 -7.54 -5.99 -12.18
N LYS A 81 -8.79 -6.42 -12.24
CA LYS A 81 -9.46 -7.07 -11.11
C LYS A 81 -8.72 -8.34 -10.65
N ASP A 82 -8.00 -9.01 -11.54
CA ASP A 82 -7.25 -10.22 -11.22
C ASP A 82 -5.94 -9.90 -10.51
N GLY A 83 -5.51 -8.64 -10.52
CA GLY A 83 -4.29 -8.19 -9.87
C GLY A 83 -4.52 -7.46 -8.55
N ILE A 84 -5.76 -7.38 -8.07
CA ILE A 84 -6.07 -6.66 -6.83
C ILE A 84 -6.22 -7.64 -5.68
N LYS A 85 -5.46 -7.40 -4.61
CA LYS A 85 -5.59 -8.17 -3.38
C LYS A 85 -5.79 -7.22 -2.21
N ARG A 86 -6.84 -7.45 -1.42
CA ARG A 86 -7.14 -6.67 -0.23
C ARG A 86 -6.66 -7.41 1.02
N LEU A 87 -5.94 -6.71 1.87
CA LEU A 87 -5.49 -7.21 3.16
C LEU A 87 -6.15 -6.42 4.28
N ILE A 88 -6.61 -7.13 5.31
CA ILE A 88 -7.25 -6.53 6.47
C ILE A 88 -6.61 -7.13 7.73
N ILE A 89 -6.27 -6.28 8.67
CA ILE A 89 -5.72 -6.73 9.94
C ILE A 89 -6.57 -6.30 11.14
#